data_2131aaf02b2bd864c72f411a54d26fb2
#
_entry.id   2131aaf02b2bd864c72f411a54d26fb2
#
_cell.length_a   1.000
_cell.length_b   1.000
_cell.length_c   1.000
_cell.angle_alpha   90.00
_cell.angle_beta   90.00
_cell.angle_gamma   90.00
#
_symmetry.space_group_name_H-M   'P 1'
#
loop_
_entity.id
_entity.type
_entity.pdbx_description
1 polymer ?
#
loop_
_entity_poly.entity_id
_entity_poly.type
_entity_poly.pdbx_seq_one_letter_code
_entity_poly.pdbx_strand_id
1 'polypeptide(L)'
;MFGNTGEAPSIIRVGHEGNVSEPLLPFHAGRIERLFKDRFQAEMRERLKIASKSLGIPEALSDELTFIESAIRPVAKRIDQLEQSDHPDVKGRVQGLRQTLNAQLATLTLGLADFEEIPAARIADEAGRLVAARLDHESRPSPDRISRFRFAAELARDFIASVSTEKRSFDTFLAGTRQIVVGTCVGLGRNALGLTTTPFDLVIVDEAARCTASELSVPMQAGTWIVLVGDQAQLEPTHDAQVVKNVASELKIAKSEIVRSDFERVFESGYGDAAGRRLKTQYRMLPPIGRLVSESFYAGKLKHGRNQAIIESAHLPVDLARPLLWIDTDGFGQEAQQKRQNPGHSLINPVEAEVIVALLRRWSEHGPFMKWLEGLPQGGHPIGIICAYAAQRDLIRRKLHRAGLPVALVQAVKIDTIDSYQGKENAIVLLSLVRNNHDGREYEGAATIAPGFMARPNRINVAMSRARDRLVIIGAFSRWHKNEPMGAVVDAFGEEVAGGEAQVIDAHELLGPSGMVRDNGNKGRRIN
;
A
#
# COMPACT_ATOMS: atom_id res chain seq x y z
N MET A 1 -25.78 15.55 3.79
CA MET A 1 -24.82 16.46 3.16
C MET A 1 -24.74 16.28 1.64
N PHE A 2 -25.00 15.13 1.14
CA PHE A 2 -25.17 14.88 -0.29
C PHE A 2 -26.66 14.95 -0.59
N GLY A 3 -27.10 16.13 -1.02
CA GLY A 3 -28.51 16.33 -1.32
C GLY A 3 -28.97 15.38 -2.43
N ASN A 4 -30.24 15.13 -2.47
CA ASN A 4 -31.02 14.21 -3.33
C ASN A 4 -30.81 14.39 -4.87
N THR A 5 -29.60 14.62 -5.35
CA THR A 5 -29.32 14.75 -6.79
C THR A 5 -29.15 13.43 -7.52
N GLY A 6 -29.08 12.30 -6.79
CA GLY A 6 -28.90 10.97 -7.38
C GLY A 6 -27.51 10.72 -7.99
N GLU A 7 -26.64 11.72 -8.00
CA GLU A 7 -25.28 11.63 -8.52
C GLU A 7 -24.29 11.22 -7.43
N ALA A 8 -23.41 10.27 -7.73
CA ALA A 8 -22.33 9.90 -6.84
C ALA A 8 -21.36 11.08 -6.62
N PRO A 9 -20.83 11.29 -5.38
CA PRO A 9 -19.92 12.38 -5.10
C PRO A 9 -18.64 12.24 -5.94
N SER A 10 -18.11 13.36 -6.43
CA SER A 10 -16.85 13.37 -7.16
C SER A 10 -15.67 13.21 -6.21
N ILE A 11 -14.88 12.15 -6.43
CA ILE A 11 -13.78 11.74 -5.55
C ILE A 11 -12.45 11.86 -6.28
N ILE A 12 -11.41 12.27 -5.57
CA ILE A 12 -10.03 12.16 -6.02
C ILE A 12 -9.14 11.58 -4.92
N ARG A 13 -8.25 10.67 -5.32
CA ARG A 13 -7.20 10.07 -4.49
C ARG A 13 -5.85 10.65 -4.87
N VAL A 14 -5.21 11.34 -3.94
CA VAL A 14 -3.89 11.95 -4.12
C VAL A 14 -2.82 11.10 -3.43
N GLY A 15 -1.62 11.04 -4.01
CA GLY A 15 -0.47 10.33 -3.46
C GLY A 15 0.24 9.47 -4.51
N HIS A 16 1.11 8.56 -4.05
CA HIS A 16 1.84 7.66 -4.95
C HIS A 16 0.92 6.51 -5.42
N GLU A 17 0.85 6.28 -6.74
CA GLU A 17 -0.06 5.28 -7.34
C GLU A 17 0.13 3.87 -6.79
N GLY A 18 1.38 3.45 -6.54
CA GLY A 18 1.71 2.14 -5.98
C GLY A 18 1.17 1.87 -4.55
N ASN A 19 0.73 2.92 -3.85
CA ASN A 19 0.15 2.81 -2.51
C ASN A 19 -1.38 2.90 -2.51
N VAL A 20 -2.00 2.87 -3.70
CA VAL A 20 -3.45 2.97 -3.87
C VAL A 20 -4.02 1.58 -4.10
N SER A 21 -5.05 1.20 -3.34
CA SER A 21 -5.76 -0.06 -3.53
C SER A 21 -6.46 -0.10 -4.91
N GLU A 22 -6.53 -1.27 -5.51
CA GLU A 22 -7.06 -1.47 -6.86
C GLU A 22 -8.45 -0.81 -7.10
N PRO A 23 -9.43 -0.92 -6.19
CA PRO A 23 -10.73 -0.26 -6.37
C PRO A 23 -10.68 1.26 -6.41
N LEU A 24 -9.61 1.89 -5.86
CA LEU A 24 -9.43 3.34 -5.83
C LEU A 24 -8.54 3.87 -6.96
N LEU A 25 -7.91 3.00 -7.73
CA LEU A 25 -7.07 3.39 -8.87
C LEU A 25 -7.80 4.27 -9.91
N PRO A 26 -9.08 4.03 -10.25
CA PRO A 26 -9.81 4.91 -11.18
C PRO A 26 -9.93 6.36 -10.69
N PHE A 27 -9.87 6.58 -9.39
CA PHE A 27 -9.95 7.90 -8.77
C PHE A 27 -8.58 8.54 -8.51
N HIS A 28 -7.48 7.86 -8.86
CA HIS A 28 -6.14 8.37 -8.64
C HIS A 28 -5.84 9.58 -9.53
N ALA A 29 -5.35 10.67 -8.94
CA ALA A 29 -5.09 11.94 -9.61
C ALA A 29 -4.23 11.79 -10.87
N GLY A 30 -3.09 11.11 -10.78
CA GLY A 30 -2.20 10.89 -11.92
C GLY A 30 -2.82 10.03 -13.03
N ARG A 31 -3.77 9.15 -12.73
CA ARG A 31 -4.49 8.38 -13.74
C ARG A 31 -5.56 9.22 -14.43
N ILE A 32 -6.29 10.03 -13.66
CA ILE A 32 -7.25 10.99 -14.21
C ILE A 32 -6.53 12.00 -15.11
N GLU A 33 -5.38 12.50 -14.69
CA GLU A 33 -4.55 13.43 -15.47
C GLU A 33 -4.11 12.79 -16.79
N ARG A 34 -3.60 11.56 -16.79
CA ARG A 34 -3.23 10.84 -18.02
C ARG A 34 -4.41 10.70 -18.98
N LEU A 35 -5.56 10.22 -18.47
CA LEU A 35 -6.77 10.06 -19.27
C LEU A 35 -7.27 11.40 -19.85
N PHE A 36 -7.15 12.49 -19.09
CA PHE A 36 -7.50 13.83 -19.57
C PHE A 36 -6.54 14.28 -20.67
N LYS A 37 -5.23 14.11 -20.47
CA LYS A 37 -4.21 14.46 -21.48
C LYS A 37 -4.41 13.68 -22.77
N ASP A 38 -4.64 12.37 -22.66
CA ASP A 38 -4.89 11.49 -23.83
C ASP A 38 -6.15 11.91 -24.59
N ARG A 39 -7.25 12.19 -23.87
CA ARG A 39 -8.50 12.68 -24.47
C ARG A 39 -8.30 14.04 -25.13
N PHE A 40 -7.61 14.95 -24.47
CA PHE A 40 -7.32 16.28 -25.01
C PHE A 40 -6.47 16.21 -26.27
N GLN A 41 -5.44 15.36 -26.28
CA GLN A 41 -4.63 15.12 -27.47
C GLN A 41 -5.46 14.54 -28.63
N ALA A 42 -6.32 13.56 -28.34
CA ALA A 42 -7.22 12.98 -29.34
C ALA A 42 -8.19 14.01 -29.92
N GLU A 43 -8.77 14.88 -29.08
CA GLU A 43 -9.64 15.97 -29.49
C GLU A 43 -8.90 16.98 -30.38
N MET A 44 -7.68 17.36 -30.03
CA MET A 44 -6.87 18.26 -30.84
C MET A 44 -6.55 17.68 -32.22
N ARG A 45 -6.24 16.38 -32.29
CA ARG A 45 -6.04 15.67 -33.57
C ARG A 45 -7.31 15.66 -34.42
N GLU A 46 -8.47 15.43 -33.82
CA GLU A 46 -9.75 15.46 -34.55
C GLU A 46 -10.09 16.88 -35.08
N ARG A 47 -9.84 17.91 -34.28
CA ARG A 47 -9.98 19.29 -34.72
C ARG A 47 -9.05 19.65 -35.89
N LEU A 48 -7.81 19.13 -35.88
CA LEU A 48 -6.89 19.29 -37.00
C LEU A 48 -7.39 18.59 -38.28
N LYS A 49 -8.00 17.40 -38.17
CA LYS A 49 -8.62 16.71 -39.30
C LYS A 49 -9.79 17.51 -39.88
N ILE A 50 -10.62 18.12 -39.03
CA ILE A 50 -11.69 19.01 -39.48
C ILE A 50 -11.11 20.23 -40.19
N ALA A 51 -10.07 20.86 -39.64
CA ALA A 51 -9.40 21.98 -40.25
C ALA A 51 -8.77 21.63 -41.60
N SER A 52 -8.13 20.45 -41.74
CA SER A 52 -7.56 19.97 -43.00
C SER A 52 -8.62 19.81 -44.08
N LYS A 53 -9.76 19.19 -43.76
CA LYS A 53 -10.89 19.06 -44.66
C LYS A 53 -11.45 20.40 -45.11
N SER A 54 -11.64 21.36 -44.19
CA SER A 54 -12.15 22.68 -44.50
C SER A 54 -11.22 23.51 -45.40
N LEU A 55 -9.90 23.25 -45.28
CA LEU A 55 -8.88 23.89 -46.10
C LEU A 55 -8.58 23.16 -47.41
N GLY A 56 -9.25 22.01 -47.65
CA GLY A 56 -9.01 21.16 -48.83
C GLY A 56 -7.61 20.55 -48.85
N ILE A 57 -7.06 20.19 -47.67
CA ILE A 57 -5.75 19.54 -47.54
C ILE A 57 -5.96 18.02 -47.50
N PRO A 58 -5.31 17.25 -48.38
CA PRO A 58 -5.38 15.80 -48.36
C PRO A 58 -4.92 15.20 -47.01
N GLU A 59 -5.54 14.12 -46.57
CA GLU A 59 -5.27 13.52 -45.25
C GLU A 59 -3.79 13.14 -45.08
N ALA A 60 -3.17 12.52 -46.08
CA ALA A 60 -1.74 12.18 -46.05
C ALA A 60 -0.85 13.40 -45.83
N LEU A 61 -1.11 14.51 -46.56
CA LEU A 61 -0.36 15.75 -46.37
C LEU A 61 -0.65 16.40 -45.02
N SER A 62 -1.88 16.30 -44.52
CA SER A 62 -2.27 16.78 -43.20
C SER A 62 -1.48 16.10 -42.09
N ASP A 63 -1.32 14.75 -42.18
CA ASP A 63 -0.56 13.95 -41.20
C ASP A 63 0.93 14.29 -41.25
N GLU A 64 1.51 14.43 -42.44
CA GLU A 64 2.92 14.81 -42.60
C GLU A 64 3.18 16.24 -42.06
N LEU A 65 2.33 17.20 -42.39
CA LEU A 65 2.46 18.58 -41.88
C LEU A 65 2.28 18.64 -40.35
N THR A 66 1.34 17.87 -39.81
CA THR A 66 1.13 17.79 -38.36
C THR A 66 2.37 17.15 -37.67
N PHE A 67 2.97 16.11 -38.25
CA PHE A 67 4.20 15.53 -37.77
C PHE A 67 5.38 16.53 -37.82
N ILE A 68 5.51 17.29 -38.88
CA ILE A 68 6.55 18.33 -38.99
C ILE A 68 6.39 19.36 -37.87
N GLU A 69 5.19 19.85 -37.62
CA GLU A 69 4.97 20.87 -36.59
C GLU A 69 5.10 20.31 -35.17
N SER A 70 4.75 19.04 -34.94
CA SER A 70 4.76 18.45 -33.59
C SER A 70 6.10 17.81 -33.22
N ALA A 71 6.83 17.24 -34.15
CA ALA A 71 8.08 16.49 -33.91
C ALA A 71 9.32 17.24 -34.41
N ILE A 72 9.34 17.67 -35.69
CA ILE A 72 10.54 18.23 -36.32
C ILE A 72 10.80 19.67 -35.87
N ARG A 73 9.80 20.53 -35.87
CA ARG A 73 9.96 21.96 -35.48
C ARG A 73 10.51 22.17 -34.08
N PRO A 74 10.04 21.46 -33.01
CA PRO A 74 10.60 21.62 -31.67
C PRO A 74 12.08 21.27 -31.58
N VAL A 75 12.50 20.19 -32.26
CA VAL A 75 13.89 19.74 -32.27
C VAL A 75 14.76 20.72 -33.03
N ALA A 76 14.33 21.13 -34.22
CA ALA A 76 15.02 22.14 -35.05
C ALA A 76 15.19 23.46 -34.31
N LYS A 77 14.13 23.98 -33.68
CA LYS A 77 14.18 25.18 -32.84
C LYS A 77 15.11 25.03 -31.64
N ARG A 78 15.19 23.86 -31.06
CA ARG A 78 16.13 23.60 -29.92
C ARG A 78 17.58 23.58 -30.38
N ILE A 79 17.88 23.04 -31.57
CA ILE A 79 19.20 23.10 -32.17
C ILE A 79 19.60 24.54 -32.40
N ASP A 80 18.75 25.34 -33.03
CA ASP A 80 19.01 26.75 -33.31
C ASP A 80 19.29 27.58 -32.04
N GLN A 81 18.51 27.34 -30.96
CA GLN A 81 18.75 27.98 -29.67
C GLN A 81 20.08 27.59 -29.01
N LEU A 82 20.49 26.32 -29.16
CA LEU A 82 21.76 25.85 -28.61
C LEU A 82 22.96 26.37 -29.42
N GLU A 83 22.84 26.44 -30.74
CA GLU A 83 23.89 26.96 -31.62
C GLU A 83 24.18 28.46 -31.39
N GLN A 84 23.19 29.19 -30.87
CA GLN A 84 23.31 30.58 -30.45
C GLN A 84 23.79 30.77 -29.00
N SER A 85 24.06 29.71 -28.28
CA SER A 85 24.40 29.71 -26.85
C SER A 85 25.92 29.46 -26.63
N ASP A 86 26.54 30.20 -25.72
CA ASP A 86 27.97 30.07 -25.35
C ASP A 86 28.23 28.94 -24.30
N HIS A 87 27.36 27.97 -24.15
CA HIS A 87 27.51 26.93 -23.12
C HIS A 87 28.58 25.90 -23.51
N PRO A 88 29.50 25.50 -22.58
CA PRO A 88 30.67 24.66 -22.90
C PRO A 88 30.35 23.26 -23.46
N ASP A 89 29.13 22.72 -23.22
CA ASP A 89 28.72 21.38 -23.67
C ASP A 89 27.71 21.40 -24.86
N VAL A 90 27.73 22.47 -25.66
CA VAL A 90 26.79 22.64 -26.79
C VAL A 90 27.00 21.60 -27.88
N LYS A 91 28.25 21.26 -28.21
CA LYS A 91 28.58 20.36 -29.34
C LYS A 91 27.97 18.97 -29.20
N GLY A 92 28.12 18.35 -28.02
CA GLY A 92 27.56 17.01 -27.77
C GLY A 92 26.02 16.99 -27.80
N ARG A 93 25.38 18.00 -27.22
CA ARG A 93 23.92 18.15 -27.21
C ARG A 93 23.34 18.39 -28.60
N VAL A 94 23.96 19.25 -29.39
CA VAL A 94 23.55 19.52 -30.76
C VAL A 94 23.68 18.27 -31.63
N GLN A 95 24.78 17.49 -31.45
CA GLN A 95 24.96 16.25 -32.20
C GLN A 95 23.85 15.21 -31.90
N GLY A 96 23.46 15.02 -30.63
CA GLY A 96 22.35 14.14 -30.27
C GLY A 96 21.01 14.59 -30.84
N LEU A 97 20.72 15.92 -30.81
CA LEU A 97 19.51 16.47 -31.40
C LEU A 97 19.50 16.35 -32.94
N ARG A 98 20.64 16.53 -33.60
CA ARG A 98 20.76 16.31 -35.05
C ARG A 98 20.53 14.85 -35.44
N GLN A 99 20.97 13.88 -34.64
CA GLN A 99 20.63 12.45 -34.85
C GLN A 99 19.12 12.23 -34.73
N THR A 100 18.48 12.79 -33.71
CA THR A 100 17.02 12.73 -33.53
C THR A 100 16.28 13.38 -34.70
N LEU A 101 16.73 14.54 -35.14
CA LEU A 101 16.16 15.26 -36.28
C LEU A 101 16.27 14.44 -37.56
N ASN A 102 17.42 13.82 -37.83
CA ASN A 102 17.62 12.95 -38.98
C ASN A 102 16.68 11.75 -38.99
N ALA A 103 16.51 11.07 -37.82
CA ALA A 103 15.57 9.98 -37.67
C ALA A 103 14.12 10.41 -37.94
N GLN A 104 13.73 11.61 -37.48
CA GLN A 104 12.40 12.17 -37.72
C GLN A 104 12.20 12.56 -39.20
N LEU A 105 13.17 13.16 -39.85
CA LEU A 105 13.11 13.47 -41.28
C LEU A 105 13.02 12.19 -42.12
N ALA A 106 13.73 11.14 -41.75
CA ALA A 106 13.68 9.84 -42.42
C ALA A 106 12.29 9.22 -42.43
N THR A 107 11.44 9.46 -41.41
CA THR A 107 10.03 9.01 -41.43
C THR A 107 9.21 9.65 -42.53
N LEU A 108 9.62 10.81 -43.01
CA LEU A 108 9.05 11.53 -44.13
C LEU A 108 9.80 11.26 -45.45
N THR A 109 10.69 10.28 -45.49
CA THR A 109 11.57 10.01 -46.64
C THR A 109 12.41 11.23 -47.06
N LEU A 110 12.86 12.01 -46.05
CA LEU A 110 13.76 13.15 -46.19
C LEU A 110 15.03 12.85 -45.41
N GLY A 111 16.19 13.37 -45.83
CA GLY A 111 17.46 13.22 -45.13
C GLY A 111 18.01 14.56 -44.67
N LEU A 112 18.88 14.55 -43.66
CA LEU A 112 19.58 15.78 -43.21
C LEU A 112 20.43 16.42 -44.30
N ALA A 113 20.93 15.64 -45.26
CA ALA A 113 21.66 16.12 -46.41
C ALA A 113 20.82 17.07 -47.28
N ASP A 114 19.51 16.93 -47.31
CA ASP A 114 18.58 17.81 -48.04
C ASP A 114 18.52 19.21 -47.44
N PHE A 115 19.12 19.42 -46.27
CA PHE A 115 19.03 20.64 -45.46
C PHE A 115 20.41 21.20 -45.04
N GLU A 116 21.54 20.75 -45.67
CA GLU A 116 22.89 21.13 -45.25
C GLU A 116 23.15 22.65 -45.26
N GLU A 117 22.54 23.39 -46.20
CA GLU A 117 22.68 24.82 -46.33
C GLU A 117 21.58 25.62 -45.63
N ILE A 118 20.65 24.93 -44.92
CA ILE A 118 19.48 25.57 -44.34
C ILE A 118 19.69 25.76 -42.83
N PRO A 119 19.51 26.97 -42.29
CA PRO A 119 19.55 27.19 -40.83
C PRO A 119 18.53 26.30 -40.11
N ALA A 120 18.91 25.78 -38.94
CA ALA A 120 18.10 24.85 -38.17
C ALA A 120 16.65 25.38 -37.96
N ALA A 121 16.50 26.70 -37.71
CA ALA A 121 15.19 27.33 -37.55
C ALA A 121 14.25 27.19 -38.77
N ARG A 122 14.79 26.98 -39.98
CA ARG A 122 14.02 26.89 -41.25
C ARG A 122 13.78 25.47 -41.72
N ILE A 123 14.39 24.46 -41.10
CA ILE A 123 14.28 23.05 -41.54
C ILE A 123 12.80 22.58 -41.58
N ALA A 124 12.00 22.92 -40.59
CA ALA A 124 10.60 22.52 -40.54
C ALA A 124 9.77 23.19 -41.67
N ASP A 125 10.12 24.41 -42.07
CA ASP A 125 9.44 25.11 -43.15
C ASP A 125 9.77 24.50 -44.51
N GLU A 126 11.03 24.19 -44.72
CA GLU A 126 11.48 23.55 -45.95
C GLU A 126 10.98 22.10 -46.07
N ALA A 127 10.99 21.33 -44.96
CA ALA A 127 10.38 20.00 -44.95
C ALA A 127 8.90 20.05 -45.36
N GLY A 128 8.14 21.02 -44.80
CA GLY A 128 6.74 21.22 -45.20
C GLY A 128 6.56 21.58 -46.68
N ARG A 129 7.49 22.36 -47.26
CA ARG A 129 7.50 22.68 -48.69
C ARG A 129 7.79 21.44 -49.54
N LEU A 130 8.76 20.62 -49.13
CA LEU A 130 9.16 19.42 -49.86
C LEU A 130 8.07 18.34 -49.86
N VAL A 131 7.42 18.05 -48.74
CA VAL A 131 6.31 17.08 -48.69
C VAL A 131 5.11 17.59 -49.52
N ALA A 132 4.76 18.86 -49.47
CA ALA A 132 3.69 19.43 -50.26
C ALA A 132 4.02 19.41 -51.78
N ALA A 133 5.31 19.50 -52.14
CA ALA A 133 5.76 19.45 -53.54
C ALA A 133 5.60 18.06 -54.20
N ARG A 134 5.41 17.01 -53.42
CA ARG A 134 5.17 15.64 -53.91
C ARG A 134 3.79 15.46 -54.52
N LEU A 135 2.84 16.34 -54.20
CA LEU A 135 1.51 16.30 -54.80
C LEU A 135 1.53 16.87 -56.22
N ASP A 136 0.70 16.26 -57.09
CA ASP A 136 0.49 16.76 -58.44
C ASP A 136 0.01 18.23 -58.40
N HIS A 137 0.37 18.99 -59.42
CA HIS A 137 0.12 20.43 -59.45
C HIS A 137 -1.36 20.77 -59.29
N GLU A 138 -2.26 19.96 -59.85
CA GLU A 138 -3.72 20.16 -59.74
C GLU A 138 -4.30 19.82 -58.40
N SER A 139 -3.68 18.85 -57.67
CA SER A 139 -4.13 18.42 -56.35
C SER A 139 -3.45 19.15 -55.19
N ARG A 140 -2.49 20.04 -55.48
CA ARG A 140 -1.70 20.74 -54.47
C ARG A 140 -2.49 21.91 -53.89
N PRO A 141 -2.72 21.94 -52.55
CA PRO A 141 -3.33 23.10 -51.90
C PRO A 141 -2.48 24.36 -52.12
N SER A 142 -3.13 25.52 -52.17
CA SER A 142 -2.40 26.78 -52.28
C SER A 142 -1.47 27.03 -51.08
N PRO A 143 -0.34 27.73 -51.25
CA PRO A 143 0.58 28.04 -50.16
C PRO A 143 -0.09 28.69 -48.94
N ASP A 144 -1.09 29.52 -49.17
CA ASP A 144 -1.88 30.16 -48.09
C ASP A 144 -2.67 29.14 -47.27
N ARG A 145 -3.31 28.13 -47.90
CA ARG A 145 -4.03 27.05 -47.21
C ARG A 145 -3.08 26.19 -46.40
N ILE A 146 -1.93 25.83 -46.95
CA ILE A 146 -0.89 25.08 -46.25
C ILE A 146 -0.39 25.86 -45.03
N SER A 147 -0.12 27.18 -45.20
CA SER A 147 0.33 28.04 -44.12
C SER A 147 -0.70 28.14 -42.97
N ARG A 148 -1.98 28.31 -43.31
CA ARG A 148 -3.07 28.34 -42.30
C ARG A 148 -3.21 27.01 -41.57
N PHE A 149 -3.08 25.89 -42.25
CA PHE A 149 -3.11 24.58 -41.60
C PHE A 149 -1.91 24.35 -40.66
N ARG A 150 -0.70 24.71 -41.11
CA ARG A 150 0.52 24.63 -40.31
C ARG A 150 0.41 25.50 -39.05
N PHE A 151 -0.14 26.70 -39.15
CA PHE A 151 -0.40 27.54 -37.98
C PHE A 151 -1.40 26.90 -37.03
N ALA A 152 -2.45 26.26 -37.52
CA ALA A 152 -3.38 25.50 -36.67
C ALA A 152 -2.70 24.28 -35.99
N ALA A 153 -1.83 23.58 -36.70
CA ALA A 153 -1.05 22.45 -36.16
C ALA A 153 -0.04 22.93 -35.11
N GLU A 154 0.63 24.05 -35.33
CA GLU A 154 1.52 24.68 -34.34
C GLU A 154 0.76 25.10 -33.08
N LEU A 155 -0.39 25.74 -33.23
CA LEU A 155 -1.24 26.11 -32.12
C LEU A 155 -1.73 24.90 -31.32
N ALA A 156 -2.18 23.85 -32.00
CA ALA A 156 -2.58 22.60 -31.35
C ALA A 156 -1.43 21.93 -30.57
N ARG A 157 -0.22 21.93 -31.15
CA ARG A 157 1.00 21.49 -30.47
C ARG A 157 1.25 22.27 -29.19
N ASP A 158 1.18 23.61 -29.27
CA ASP A 158 1.46 24.49 -28.13
C ASP A 158 0.42 24.30 -27.02
N PHE A 159 -0.85 24.10 -27.37
CA PHE A 159 -1.89 23.72 -26.41
C PHE A 159 -1.62 22.36 -25.77
N ILE A 160 -1.26 21.34 -26.55
CA ILE A 160 -0.89 20.02 -26.02
C ILE A 160 0.35 20.14 -25.12
N ALA A 161 1.35 20.91 -25.51
CA ALA A 161 2.56 21.13 -24.72
C ALA A 161 2.24 21.87 -23.42
N SER A 162 1.39 22.89 -23.42
CA SER A 162 0.99 23.62 -22.21
C SER A 162 0.29 22.72 -21.19
N VAL A 163 -0.53 21.78 -21.65
CA VAL A 163 -1.19 20.79 -20.78
C VAL A 163 -0.20 19.70 -20.31
N SER A 164 0.84 19.40 -21.10
CA SER A 164 1.77 18.31 -20.83
C SER A 164 2.96 18.70 -19.94
N THR A 165 3.43 19.95 -20.04
CA THR A 165 4.69 20.41 -19.44
C THR A 165 4.55 21.04 -18.06
N GLU A 166 3.36 21.33 -17.60
CA GLU A 166 3.23 22.07 -16.37
C GLU A 166 3.32 21.22 -15.10
N LYS A 167 4.35 21.50 -14.34
CA LYS A 167 4.47 21.23 -12.92
C LYS A 167 3.45 22.01 -12.04
N ARG A 168 2.60 22.84 -12.62
CA ARG A 168 1.49 23.49 -11.92
C ARG A 168 0.32 22.52 -11.90
N SER A 169 0.35 21.83 -10.87
CA SER A 169 -0.71 21.24 -10.07
C SER A 169 -2.07 21.11 -10.79
N PHE A 170 -2.11 20.25 -11.81
CA PHE A 170 -3.36 19.60 -12.19
C PHE A 170 -4.00 18.97 -10.95
N ASP A 171 -3.17 18.48 -10.03
CA ASP A 171 -3.56 18.01 -8.70
C ASP A 171 -4.29 19.09 -7.89
N THR A 172 -3.82 20.35 -7.88
CA THR A 172 -4.51 21.46 -7.18
C THR A 172 -5.86 21.76 -7.82
N PHE A 173 -5.89 21.84 -9.15
CA PHE A 173 -7.15 22.05 -9.88
C PHE A 173 -8.14 20.93 -9.61
N LEU A 174 -7.69 19.67 -9.70
CA LEU A 174 -8.54 18.52 -9.42
C LEU A 174 -9.02 18.53 -7.96
N ALA A 175 -8.14 18.80 -7.00
CA ALA A 175 -8.50 18.86 -5.59
C ALA A 175 -9.54 19.96 -5.32
N GLY A 176 -9.37 21.16 -5.93
CA GLY A 176 -10.30 22.28 -5.79
C GLY A 176 -11.66 22.07 -6.48
N THR A 177 -11.76 21.12 -7.42
CA THR A 177 -13.01 20.84 -8.16
C THR A 177 -13.73 19.58 -7.67
N ARG A 178 -13.21 18.86 -6.67
CA ARG A 178 -13.80 17.63 -6.16
C ARG A 178 -14.46 17.84 -4.82
N GLN A 179 -15.56 17.14 -4.60
CA GLN A 179 -16.29 17.16 -3.33
C GLN A 179 -15.55 16.39 -2.24
N ILE A 180 -14.81 15.33 -2.59
CA ILE A 180 -14.04 14.50 -1.67
C ILE A 180 -12.61 14.38 -2.17
N VAL A 181 -11.65 14.79 -1.33
CA VAL A 181 -10.20 14.64 -1.56
C VAL A 181 -9.65 13.67 -0.53
N VAL A 182 -9.00 12.60 -0.99
CA VAL A 182 -8.45 11.54 -0.13
C VAL A 182 -6.95 11.47 -0.30
N GLY A 183 -6.21 11.42 0.80
CA GLY A 183 -4.75 11.33 0.79
C GLY A 183 -4.19 10.87 2.12
N THR A 184 -2.88 10.60 2.17
CA THR A 184 -2.16 10.50 3.46
C THR A 184 -1.89 11.91 3.99
N CYS A 185 -1.78 12.07 5.31
CA CYS A 185 -1.50 13.37 5.93
C CYS A 185 -0.30 14.07 5.26
N VAL A 186 0.83 13.40 5.18
CA VAL A 186 2.04 13.94 4.51
C VAL A 186 1.83 14.17 3.01
N GLY A 187 1.08 13.28 2.34
CA GLY A 187 0.79 13.40 0.90
C GLY A 187 -0.04 14.65 0.59
N LEU A 188 -0.98 14.99 1.46
CA LEU A 188 -1.82 16.18 1.33
C LEU A 188 -1.07 17.49 1.64
N GLY A 189 0.00 17.44 2.44
CA GLY A 189 0.84 18.59 2.79
C GLY A 189 1.81 19.05 1.71
N ARG A 190 1.85 18.41 0.55
CA ARG A 190 2.73 18.83 -0.54
C ARG A 190 2.29 20.18 -1.09
N ASN A 191 3.20 21.14 -1.15
CA ASN A 191 2.93 22.50 -1.68
C ASN A 191 2.30 22.49 -3.08
N ALA A 192 2.60 21.47 -3.89
CA ALA A 192 2.02 21.27 -5.23
C ALA A 192 0.50 21.11 -5.21
N LEU A 193 -0.11 20.73 -4.09
CA LEU A 193 -1.55 20.53 -3.98
C LEU A 193 -2.32 21.79 -3.58
N GLY A 194 -1.64 22.81 -3.05
CA GLY A 194 -2.27 24.07 -2.61
C GLY A 194 -3.37 23.89 -1.56
N LEU A 195 -3.44 22.74 -0.90
CA LEU A 195 -4.52 22.42 0.05
C LEU A 195 -4.48 23.29 1.30
N THR A 196 -3.32 23.81 1.65
CA THR A 196 -3.16 24.78 2.76
C THR A 196 -3.86 26.12 2.48
N THR A 197 -4.18 26.38 1.20
CA THR A 197 -4.87 27.61 0.75
C THR A 197 -6.31 27.34 0.30
N THR A 198 -6.73 26.06 0.23
CA THR A 198 -8.08 25.67 -0.16
C THR A 198 -8.84 25.18 1.07
N PRO A 199 -9.79 25.98 1.61
CA PRO A 199 -10.55 25.56 2.78
C PRO A 199 -11.53 24.44 2.43
N PHE A 200 -11.58 23.42 3.29
CA PHE A 200 -12.60 22.37 3.27
C PHE A 200 -13.59 22.58 4.42
N ASP A 201 -14.85 22.27 4.18
CA ASP A 201 -15.86 22.33 5.24
C ASP A 201 -15.56 21.34 6.35
N LEU A 202 -15.09 20.13 5.98
CA LEU A 202 -14.83 19.04 6.89
C LEU A 202 -13.53 18.30 6.51
N VAL A 203 -12.66 18.09 7.49
CA VAL A 203 -11.50 17.21 7.42
C VAL A 203 -11.71 16.05 8.37
N ILE A 204 -11.57 14.83 7.87
CA ILE A 204 -11.63 13.59 8.65
C ILE A 204 -10.26 12.94 8.60
N VAL A 205 -9.64 12.74 9.76
CA VAL A 205 -8.38 11.98 9.88
C VAL A 205 -8.68 10.63 10.51
N ASP A 206 -8.58 9.60 9.72
CA ASP A 206 -8.71 8.21 10.17
C ASP A 206 -7.37 7.70 10.69
N GLU A 207 -7.37 6.75 11.64
CA GLU A 207 -6.19 6.24 12.34
C GLU A 207 -5.37 7.37 13.03
N ALA A 208 -6.04 8.40 13.52
CA ALA A 208 -5.41 9.59 14.10
C ALA A 208 -4.53 9.28 15.31
N ALA A 209 -4.83 8.22 16.07
CA ALA A 209 -4.03 7.76 17.20
C ALA A 209 -2.61 7.31 16.82
N ARG A 210 -2.39 7.00 15.53
CA ARG A 210 -1.08 6.59 15.00
C ARG A 210 -0.26 7.76 14.44
N CYS A 211 -0.89 8.90 14.20
CA CYS A 211 -0.23 10.06 13.64
C CYS A 211 0.56 10.81 14.70
N THR A 212 1.73 11.34 14.31
CA THR A 212 2.44 12.34 15.11
C THR A 212 1.73 13.70 15.02
N ALA A 213 1.99 14.61 15.97
CA ALA A 213 1.44 15.96 15.94
C ALA A 213 1.69 16.69 14.61
N SER A 214 2.90 16.56 14.08
CA SER A 214 3.28 17.16 12.79
C SER A 214 2.49 16.60 11.62
N GLU A 215 2.20 15.30 11.60
CA GLU A 215 1.35 14.68 10.58
C GLU A 215 -0.11 15.12 10.69
N LEU A 216 -0.65 15.22 11.91
CA LEU A 216 -2.02 15.70 12.13
C LEU A 216 -2.20 17.17 11.75
N SER A 217 -1.20 18.01 12.05
CA SER A 217 -1.28 19.45 11.76
C SER A 217 -1.45 19.75 10.26
N VAL A 218 -0.93 18.90 9.37
CA VAL A 218 -1.02 19.10 7.93
C VAL A 218 -2.48 19.16 7.44
N PRO A 219 -3.30 18.11 7.58
CA PRO A 219 -4.69 18.16 7.13
C PRO A 219 -5.55 19.10 7.97
N MET A 220 -5.24 19.28 9.25
CA MET A 220 -6.03 20.13 10.15
C MET A 220 -6.03 21.60 9.74
N GLN A 221 -4.97 22.08 9.08
CA GLN A 221 -4.90 23.47 8.58
C GLN A 221 -5.93 23.77 7.49
N ALA A 222 -6.40 22.76 6.78
CA ALA A 222 -7.29 22.94 5.64
C ALA A 222 -8.78 22.84 6.00
N GLY A 223 -9.14 22.49 7.24
CA GLY A 223 -10.52 22.21 7.63
C GLY A 223 -11.16 23.26 8.50
N THR A 224 -12.41 23.61 8.24
CA THR A 224 -13.24 24.38 9.17
C THR A 224 -13.70 23.51 10.33
N TRP A 225 -14.16 22.30 10.05
CA TRP A 225 -14.48 21.27 11.01
C TRP A 225 -13.51 20.10 10.90
N ILE A 226 -13.08 19.58 12.04
CA ILE A 226 -12.10 18.50 12.08
C ILE A 226 -12.68 17.35 12.90
N VAL A 227 -12.67 16.14 12.32
CA VAL A 227 -13.02 14.90 12.99
C VAL A 227 -11.81 14.00 13.01
N LEU A 228 -11.31 13.69 14.20
CA LEU A 228 -10.25 12.70 14.41
C LEU A 228 -10.90 11.37 14.78
N VAL A 229 -10.59 10.33 14.01
CA VAL A 229 -11.03 8.96 14.25
C VAL A 229 -9.79 8.14 14.60
N GLY A 230 -9.82 7.41 15.70
CA GLY A 230 -8.66 6.65 16.15
C GLY A 230 -8.99 5.72 17.30
N ASP A 231 -8.01 4.88 17.63
CA ASP A 231 -8.07 3.95 18.74
C ASP A 231 -6.73 3.95 19.48
N GLN A 232 -6.69 4.56 20.64
CA GLN A 232 -5.49 4.64 21.46
C GLN A 232 -5.05 3.29 22.04
N ALA A 233 -5.92 2.28 22.05
CA ALA A 233 -5.58 0.92 22.43
C ALA A 233 -4.95 0.12 21.26
N GLN A 234 -4.80 0.73 20.07
CA GLN A 234 -4.06 0.20 18.93
C GLN A 234 -2.69 0.89 18.78
N LEU A 235 -2.02 0.74 17.61
CA LEU A 235 -0.65 1.22 17.44
C LEU A 235 -0.53 2.73 17.70
N GLU A 236 0.47 3.08 18.50
CA GLU A 236 0.91 4.44 18.77
C GLU A 236 1.76 5.02 17.61
N PRO A 237 2.01 6.34 17.57
CA PRO A 237 2.91 6.96 16.60
C PRO A 237 4.30 6.35 16.64
N THR A 238 4.95 6.27 15.49
CA THR A 238 6.32 5.75 15.41
C THR A 238 7.32 6.86 15.62
N HIS A 239 8.13 6.74 16.65
CA HIS A 239 9.21 7.68 16.98
C HIS A 239 10.57 7.00 16.90
N ASP A 240 11.60 7.75 16.56
CA ASP A 240 12.98 7.28 16.64
C ASP A 240 13.34 6.96 18.10
N ALA A 241 13.82 5.72 18.34
CA ALA A 241 14.09 5.24 19.70
C ALA A 241 15.21 6.02 20.40
N GLN A 242 16.20 6.55 19.65
CA GLN A 242 17.27 7.35 20.22
C GLN A 242 16.78 8.74 20.60
N VAL A 243 15.93 9.34 19.76
CA VAL A 243 15.29 10.62 20.05
C VAL A 243 14.43 10.50 21.30
N VAL A 244 13.58 9.48 21.41
CA VAL A 244 12.76 9.22 22.62
C VAL A 244 13.64 9.07 23.87
N LYS A 245 14.76 8.33 23.76
CA LYS A 245 15.68 8.15 24.89
C LYS A 245 16.31 9.47 25.31
N ASN A 246 16.77 10.28 24.37
CA ASN A 246 17.41 11.56 24.65
C ASN A 246 16.41 12.54 25.29
N VAL A 247 15.23 12.70 24.72
CA VAL A 247 14.17 13.57 25.24
C VAL A 247 13.72 13.13 26.64
N ALA A 248 13.56 11.81 26.86
CA ALA A 248 13.20 11.28 28.18
C ALA A 248 14.26 11.62 29.24
N SER A 249 15.54 11.54 28.88
CA SER A 249 16.65 11.86 29.77
C SER A 249 16.75 13.37 30.07
N GLU A 250 16.60 14.19 29.04
CA GLU A 250 16.72 15.66 29.13
C GLU A 250 15.57 16.27 29.92
N LEU A 251 14.34 15.90 29.61
CA LEU A 251 13.14 16.42 30.23
C LEU A 251 12.74 15.69 31.53
N LYS A 252 13.41 14.56 31.84
CA LYS A 252 13.11 13.71 33.01
C LYS A 252 11.66 13.22 33.05
N ILE A 253 11.10 12.88 31.91
CA ILE A 253 9.74 12.33 31.76
C ILE A 253 9.78 10.88 31.30
N ALA A 254 8.71 10.14 31.59
CA ALA A 254 8.63 8.75 31.19
C ALA A 254 8.60 8.61 29.66
N LYS A 255 9.28 7.58 29.12
CA LYS A 255 9.26 7.30 27.68
C LYS A 255 7.84 7.05 27.16
N SER A 256 6.98 6.43 27.96
CA SER A 256 5.57 6.20 27.64
C SER A 256 4.83 7.51 27.36
N GLU A 257 5.16 8.56 28.12
CA GLU A 257 4.53 9.88 27.93
C GLU A 257 5.01 10.58 26.65
N ILE A 258 6.24 10.34 26.23
CA ILE A 258 6.77 10.91 24.97
C ILE A 258 6.11 10.25 23.74
N VAL A 259 5.91 8.94 23.77
CA VAL A 259 5.34 8.20 22.64
C VAL A 259 3.82 8.23 22.61
N ARG A 260 3.18 8.71 23.66
CA ARG A 260 1.73 8.87 23.75
C ARG A 260 1.21 9.76 22.65
N SER A 261 0.16 9.33 21.93
CA SER A 261 -0.39 10.09 20.81
C SER A 261 -1.10 11.37 21.25
N ASP A 262 -1.03 12.42 20.43
CA ASP A 262 -1.78 13.64 20.70
C ASP A 262 -3.29 13.43 20.56
N PHE A 263 -3.73 12.46 19.74
CA PHE A 263 -5.11 12.01 19.71
C PHE A 263 -5.58 11.53 21.10
N GLU A 264 -4.80 10.68 21.76
CA GLU A 264 -5.12 10.17 23.10
C GLU A 264 -5.15 11.29 24.14
N ARG A 265 -4.15 12.19 24.11
CA ARG A 265 -4.09 13.36 25.03
C ARG A 265 -5.33 14.23 24.91
N VAL A 266 -5.75 14.54 23.69
CA VAL A 266 -6.96 15.35 23.44
C VAL A 266 -8.21 14.58 23.85
N PHE A 267 -8.28 13.28 23.52
CA PHE A 267 -9.44 12.44 23.80
C PHE A 267 -9.67 12.24 25.31
N GLU A 268 -8.61 12.19 26.11
CA GLU A 268 -8.67 12.07 27.57
C GLU A 268 -8.69 13.40 28.31
N SER A 269 -8.71 14.51 27.58
CA SER A 269 -8.87 15.86 28.17
C SER A 269 -10.33 16.21 28.42
N GLY A 270 -10.58 17.28 29.20
CA GLY A 270 -11.95 17.81 29.39
C GLY A 270 -12.64 18.22 28.08
N TYR A 271 -11.88 18.57 27.04
CA TYR A 271 -12.43 18.79 25.69
C TYR A 271 -12.91 17.46 25.07
N GLY A 272 -12.14 16.39 25.24
CA GLY A 272 -12.50 15.05 24.77
C GLY A 272 -13.76 14.52 25.45
N ASP A 273 -13.98 14.82 26.71
CA ASP A 273 -15.22 14.48 27.43
C ASP A 273 -16.45 15.15 26.82
N ALA A 274 -16.31 16.40 26.38
CA ALA A 274 -17.39 17.18 25.78
C ALA A 274 -17.65 16.80 24.31
N ALA A 275 -16.59 16.74 23.48
CA ALA A 275 -16.67 16.57 22.03
C ALA A 275 -16.44 15.12 21.57
N GLY A 276 -15.75 14.28 22.35
CA GLY A 276 -15.43 12.91 22.02
C GLY A 276 -16.62 11.96 22.10
N ARG A 277 -16.59 10.91 21.30
CA ARG A 277 -17.58 9.82 21.35
C ARG A 277 -16.86 8.49 21.19
N ARG A 278 -17.18 7.52 22.04
CA ARG A 278 -16.65 6.15 21.94
C ARG A 278 -17.62 5.25 21.17
N LEU A 279 -17.10 4.58 20.15
CA LEU A 279 -17.83 3.49 19.51
C LEU A 279 -17.73 2.25 20.41
N LYS A 280 -18.87 1.72 20.82
CA LYS A 280 -18.93 0.61 21.79
C LYS A 280 -19.25 -0.74 21.14
N THR A 281 -19.72 -0.77 19.89
CA THR A 281 -20.10 -2.00 19.21
C THR A 281 -19.14 -2.28 18.07
N GLN A 282 -18.48 -3.44 18.10
CA GLN A 282 -17.66 -3.93 17.02
C GLN A 282 -18.45 -4.92 16.14
N TYR A 283 -18.17 -4.91 14.83
CA TYR A 283 -18.80 -5.76 13.82
C TYR A 283 -17.80 -6.62 13.04
N ARG A 284 -16.56 -6.68 13.47
CA ARG A 284 -15.48 -7.43 12.80
C ARG A 284 -15.40 -8.87 13.29
N MET A 285 -15.15 -9.04 14.59
CA MET A 285 -14.84 -10.31 15.22
C MET A 285 -16.10 -11.08 15.62
N LEU A 286 -16.07 -12.40 15.55
CA LEU A 286 -17.06 -13.24 16.23
C LEU A 286 -17.02 -12.98 17.74
N PRO A 287 -18.14 -13.20 18.46
CA PRO A 287 -18.24 -12.88 19.88
C PRO A 287 -17.11 -13.43 20.78
N PRO A 288 -16.66 -14.69 20.65
CA PRO A 288 -15.57 -15.21 21.50
C PRO A 288 -14.25 -14.43 21.32
N ILE A 289 -13.88 -14.15 20.06
CA ILE A 289 -12.69 -13.33 19.78
C ILE A 289 -12.89 -11.90 20.29
N GLY A 290 -14.09 -11.36 20.07
CA GLY A 290 -14.44 -10.03 20.55
C GLY A 290 -14.41 -9.91 22.07
N ARG A 291 -14.88 -10.90 22.84
CA ARG A 291 -14.78 -10.93 24.31
C ARG A 291 -13.33 -10.97 24.77
N LEU A 292 -12.54 -11.92 24.22
CA LEU A 292 -11.11 -11.99 24.51
C LEU A 292 -10.41 -10.64 24.34
N VAL A 293 -10.62 -9.96 23.20
CA VAL A 293 -10.06 -8.63 22.91
C VAL A 293 -10.63 -7.57 23.86
N SER A 294 -11.93 -7.61 24.12
CA SER A 294 -12.61 -6.66 25.00
C SER A 294 -12.09 -6.71 26.43
N GLU A 295 -11.98 -7.90 27.00
CA GLU A 295 -11.47 -8.09 28.37
C GLU A 295 -9.99 -7.71 28.46
N SER A 296 -9.18 -8.13 27.49
CA SER A 296 -7.73 -7.88 27.53
C SER A 296 -7.35 -6.40 27.33
N PHE A 297 -8.11 -5.62 26.52
CA PHE A 297 -7.65 -4.28 26.09
C PHE A 297 -8.67 -3.16 26.26
N TYR A 298 -9.94 -3.45 26.50
CA TYR A 298 -11.02 -2.46 26.57
C TYR A 298 -11.85 -2.56 27.87
N ALA A 299 -11.32 -3.25 28.88
CA ALA A 299 -11.98 -3.44 30.19
C ALA A 299 -13.44 -3.96 30.06
N GLY A 300 -13.67 -4.92 29.18
CA GLY A 300 -14.97 -5.54 28.96
C GLY A 300 -16.04 -4.65 28.30
N LYS A 301 -15.67 -3.48 27.79
CA LYS A 301 -16.66 -2.46 27.34
C LYS A 301 -17.15 -2.61 25.91
N LEU A 302 -16.58 -3.51 25.11
CA LEU A 302 -17.02 -3.71 23.73
C LEU A 302 -18.24 -4.63 23.66
N LYS A 303 -19.21 -4.21 22.90
CA LYS A 303 -20.37 -5.02 22.48
C LYS A 303 -20.10 -5.66 21.13
N HIS A 304 -20.71 -6.81 20.88
CA HIS A 304 -20.49 -7.59 19.66
C HIS A 304 -21.75 -7.56 18.80
N GLY A 305 -21.69 -6.88 17.66
CA GLY A 305 -22.80 -6.75 16.72
C GLY A 305 -22.82 -7.78 15.61
N ARG A 306 -21.75 -8.61 15.50
CA ARG A 306 -21.63 -9.65 14.49
C ARG A 306 -21.74 -11.03 15.15
N ASN A 307 -22.69 -11.85 14.66
CA ASN A 307 -22.93 -13.22 15.14
C ASN A 307 -22.74 -14.29 14.06
N GLN A 308 -22.61 -13.89 12.79
CA GLN A 308 -22.48 -14.83 11.67
C GLN A 308 -21.02 -14.99 11.26
N ALA A 309 -20.55 -16.23 11.16
CA ALA A 309 -19.26 -16.56 10.59
C ALA A 309 -19.23 -16.34 9.07
N ILE A 310 -18.05 -16.03 8.52
CA ILE A 310 -17.82 -15.96 7.07
C ILE A 310 -17.68 -17.39 6.54
N ILE A 311 -17.05 -18.27 7.34
CA ILE A 311 -16.80 -19.66 6.97
C ILE A 311 -17.83 -20.53 7.66
N GLU A 312 -18.61 -21.27 6.89
CA GLU A 312 -19.54 -22.25 7.44
C GLU A 312 -18.79 -23.36 8.18
N SER A 313 -19.33 -23.81 9.31
CA SER A 313 -18.69 -24.82 10.15
C SER A 313 -18.39 -26.13 9.42
N ALA A 314 -19.20 -26.50 8.43
CA ALA A 314 -18.99 -27.70 7.61
C ALA A 314 -17.70 -27.64 6.73
N HIS A 315 -17.19 -26.45 6.48
CA HIS A 315 -15.95 -26.26 5.71
C HIS A 315 -14.70 -26.21 6.59
N LEU A 316 -14.85 -26.14 7.92
CA LEU A 316 -13.73 -25.95 8.83
C LEU A 316 -13.04 -27.27 9.23
N PRO A 317 -11.70 -27.34 9.20
CA PRO A 317 -10.96 -28.42 9.85
C PRO A 317 -11.29 -28.50 11.35
N VAL A 318 -11.10 -29.68 11.94
CA VAL A 318 -11.39 -29.92 13.36
C VAL A 318 -10.67 -28.96 14.30
N ASP A 319 -9.45 -28.56 13.96
CA ASP A 319 -8.67 -27.58 14.73
C ASP A 319 -9.32 -26.19 14.77
N LEU A 320 -10.17 -25.89 13.80
CA LEU A 320 -10.89 -24.62 13.69
C LEU A 320 -12.37 -24.75 14.08
N ALA A 321 -12.75 -25.85 14.72
CA ALA A 321 -14.14 -26.03 15.19
C ALA A 321 -14.55 -24.93 16.17
N ARG A 322 -13.63 -24.49 17.03
CA ARG A 322 -13.83 -23.37 17.97
C ARG A 322 -13.25 -22.08 17.42
N PRO A 323 -13.82 -20.91 17.75
CA PRO A 323 -13.31 -19.61 17.31
C PRO A 323 -11.89 -19.29 17.79
N LEU A 324 -11.49 -19.86 18.93
CA LEU A 324 -10.20 -19.62 19.59
C LEU A 324 -9.43 -20.91 19.76
N LEU A 325 -8.18 -20.90 19.30
CA LEU A 325 -7.24 -22.00 19.47
C LEU A 325 -5.90 -21.46 19.97
N TRP A 326 -5.34 -22.06 21.01
CA TRP A 326 -3.94 -21.83 21.41
C TRP A 326 -3.14 -23.11 21.23
N ILE A 327 -2.07 -23.05 20.48
CA ILE A 327 -1.12 -24.15 20.30
C ILE A 327 0.07 -23.87 21.21
N ASP A 328 0.12 -24.59 22.32
CA ASP A 328 1.11 -24.42 23.36
C ASP A 328 2.42 -25.07 22.98
N THR A 329 3.50 -24.31 22.92
CA THR A 329 4.85 -24.76 22.60
C THR A 329 5.71 -25.01 23.86
N ASP A 330 5.16 -24.85 25.05
CA ASP A 330 5.89 -24.94 26.31
C ASP A 330 6.54 -26.31 26.50
N GLY A 331 5.88 -27.40 26.05
CA GLY A 331 6.36 -28.76 26.12
C GLY A 331 7.71 -29.02 25.42
N PHE A 332 8.07 -28.20 24.43
CA PHE A 332 9.36 -28.29 23.72
C PHE A 332 10.54 -27.66 24.48
N GLY A 333 10.31 -27.03 25.61
CA GLY A 333 11.37 -26.49 26.46
C GLY A 333 12.38 -25.63 25.69
N GLN A 334 13.66 -26.05 25.71
CA GLN A 334 14.76 -25.32 25.04
C GLN A 334 14.63 -25.23 23.51
N GLU A 335 14.03 -26.24 22.87
CA GLU A 335 13.87 -26.26 21.42
C GLU A 335 12.95 -25.13 20.93
N ALA A 336 11.92 -24.78 21.69
CA ALA A 336 10.98 -23.70 21.42
C ALA A 336 11.48 -22.34 21.88
N GLN A 337 12.74 -22.18 22.28
CA GLN A 337 13.30 -20.88 22.62
C GLN A 337 13.53 -20.01 21.38
N GLN A 338 13.29 -18.72 21.54
CA GLN A 338 13.61 -17.76 20.49
C GLN A 338 15.12 -17.70 20.24
N LYS A 339 15.49 -17.55 18.96
CA LYS A 339 16.89 -17.43 18.52
C LYS A 339 17.10 -16.09 17.83
N ARG A 340 18.27 -15.47 18.02
CA ARG A 340 18.66 -14.29 17.26
C ARG A 340 19.11 -14.71 15.86
N GLN A 341 18.65 -14.00 14.85
CA GLN A 341 19.16 -14.19 13.49
C GLN A 341 20.31 -13.20 13.25
N ASN A 342 21.51 -13.71 12.96
CA ASN A 342 22.67 -12.90 12.58
C ASN A 342 22.65 -12.59 11.06
N PRO A 343 23.03 -11.35 10.61
CA PRO A 343 23.28 -10.17 11.44
C PRO A 343 21.97 -9.45 11.78
N GLY A 344 21.76 -9.06 13.04
CA GLY A 344 20.63 -8.24 13.43
C GLY A 344 20.03 -8.56 14.81
N HIS A 345 19.04 -7.77 15.19
CA HIS A 345 18.34 -7.91 16.48
C HIS A 345 16.99 -8.64 16.36
N SER A 346 16.62 -9.08 15.15
CA SER A 346 15.35 -9.74 14.91
C SER A 346 15.38 -11.19 15.41
N LEU A 347 14.26 -11.64 15.95
CA LEU A 347 14.13 -12.97 16.57
C LEU A 347 13.33 -13.91 15.68
N ILE A 348 13.65 -15.20 15.82
CA ILE A 348 12.91 -16.32 15.22
C ILE A 348 12.60 -17.37 16.29
N ASN A 349 11.52 -18.10 16.09
CA ASN A 349 11.20 -19.31 16.80
C ASN A 349 10.94 -20.43 15.76
N PRO A 350 11.91 -21.32 15.56
CA PRO A 350 11.79 -22.38 14.57
C PRO A 350 10.63 -23.34 14.84
N VAL A 351 10.34 -23.66 16.11
CA VAL A 351 9.25 -24.58 16.51
C VAL A 351 7.89 -23.96 16.12
N GLU A 352 7.64 -22.69 16.45
CA GLU A 352 6.41 -22.02 16.04
C GLU A 352 6.23 -22.00 14.51
N ALA A 353 7.33 -21.82 13.77
CA ALA A 353 7.29 -21.85 12.31
C ALA A 353 6.97 -23.25 11.76
N GLU A 354 7.47 -24.33 12.40
CA GLU A 354 7.10 -25.70 12.05
C GLU A 354 5.65 -26.02 12.38
N VAL A 355 5.17 -25.59 13.55
CA VAL A 355 3.77 -25.73 13.97
C VAL A 355 2.84 -25.12 12.92
N ILE A 356 3.15 -23.90 12.44
CA ILE A 356 2.35 -23.23 11.39
C ILE A 356 2.31 -24.07 10.12
N VAL A 357 3.45 -24.60 9.68
CA VAL A 357 3.53 -25.44 8.47
C VAL A 357 2.76 -26.74 8.66
N ALA A 358 2.93 -27.40 9.80
CA ALA A 358 2.23 -28.64 10.12
C ALA A 358 0.70 -28.44 10.18
N LEU A 359 0.26 -27.34 10.78
CA LEU A 359 -1.15 -26.98 10.85
C LEU A 359 -1.75 -26.75 9.47
N LEU A 360 -1.09 -25.97 8.61
CA LEU A 360 -1.53 -25.72 7.23
C LEU A 360 -1.53 -27.01 6.39
N ARG A 361 -0.56 -27.91 6.61
CA ARG A 361 -0.54 -29.22 5.95
C ARG A 361 -1.77 -30.04 6.37
N ARG A 362 -2.07 -30.10 7.66
CA ARG A 362 -3.27 -30.79 8.17
C ARG A 362 -4.56 -30.18 7.61
N TRP A 363 -4.63 -28.87 7.48
CA TRP A 363 -5.77 -28.22 6.84
C TRP A 363 -5.88 -28.52 5.34
N SER A 364 -4.75 -28.72 4.65
CA SER A 364 -4.75 -29.08 3.23
C SER A 364 -5.31 -30.48 2.97
N GLU A 365 -5.36 -31.35 3.97
CA GLU A 365 -5.95 -32.68 3.90
C GLU A 365 -7.48 -32.66 4.07
N HIS A 366 -8.04 -31.54 4.53
CA HIS A 366 -9.48 -31.39 4.74
C HIS A 366 -10.18 -30.92 3.46
N GLY A 367 -10.77 -31.85 2.72
CA GLY A 367 -11.37 -31.59 1.40
C GLY A 367 -12.39 -30.44 1.36
N PRO A 368 -13.35 -30.35 2.30
CA PRO A 368 -14.31 -29.22 2.33
C PRO A 368 -13.65 -27.87 2.49
N PHE A 369 -12.57 -27.75 3.27
CA PHE A 369 -11.81 -26.52 3.45
C PHE A 369 -11.09 -26.11 2.17
N MET A 370 -10.44 -27.06 1.51
CA MET A 370 -9.77 -26.81 0.22
C MET A 370 -10.76 -26.38 -0.87
N LYS A 371 -11.91 -27.02 -0.94
CA LYS A 371 -12.99 -26.60 -1.85
C LYS A 371 -13.47 -25.17 -1.58
N TRP A 372 -13.62 -24.80 -0.32
CA TRP A 372 -13.97 -23.45 0.06
C TRP A 372 -12.91 -22.44 -0.40
N LEU A 373 -11.61 -22.74 -0.19
CA LEU A 373 -10.50 -21.88 -0.64
C LEU A 373 -10.49 -21.69 -2.15
N GLU A 374 -10.69 -22.76 -2.91
CA GLU A 374 -10.72 -22.75 -4.38
C GLU A 374 -11.90 -21.95 -4.95
N GLY A 375 -13.00 -21.86 -4.20
CA GLY A 375 -14.19 -21.09 -4.57
C GLY A 375 -14.09 -19.58 -4.30
N LEU A 376 -13.01 -19.11 -3.68
CA LEU A 376 -12.83 -17.69 -3.36
C LEU A 376 -12.40 -16.87 -4.60
N PRO A 377 -12.75 -15.57 -4.65
CA PRO A 377 -12.27 -14.68 -5.71
C PRO A 377 -10.73 -14.64 -5.74
N GLN A 378 -10.16 -14.55 -6.94
CA GLN A 378 -8.71 -14.41 -7.12
C GLN A 378 -8.17 -13.19 -6.34
N GLY A 379 -7.04 -13.36 -5.66
CA GLY A 379 -6.41 -12.32 -4.84
C GLY A 379 -6.97 -12.19 -3.42
N GLY A 380 -7.95 -13.00 -3.04
CA GLY A 380 -8.42 -13.08 -1.65
C GLY A 380 -7.41 -13.82 -0.76
N HIS A 381 -7.11 -13.27 0.41
CA HIS A 381 -6.26 -13.91 1.40
C HIS A 381 -7.05 -14.14 2.70
N PRO A 382 -7.87 -15.19 2.79
CA PRO A 382 -8.67 -15.45 3.99
C PRO A 382 -7.85 -15.86 5.21
N ILE A 383 -6.60 -16.30 5.01
CA ILE A 383 -5.70 -16.73 6.08
C ILE A 383 -4.59 -15.68 6.25
N GLY A 384 -4.50 -15.11 7.43
CA GLY A 384 -3.43 -14.19 7.83
C GLY A 384 -2.45 -14.85 8.80
N ILE A 385 -1.14 -14.75 8.54
CA ILE A 385 -0.11 -15.12 9.52
C ILE A 385 0.56 -13.84 9.98
N ILE A 386 0.43 -13.55 11.26
CA ILE A 386 0.96 -12.34 11.88
C ILE A 386 2.13 -12.70 12.77
N CYS A 387 3.27 -12.03 12.58
CA CYS A 387 4.48 -12.27 13.33
C CYS A 387 4.91 -11.01 14.11
N ALA A 388 5.42 -11.20 15.32
CA ALA A 388 5.99 -10.10 16.10
C ALA A 388 7.31 -9.58 15.51
N TYR A 389 8.02 -10.39 14.70
CA TYR A 389 9.36 -10.08 14.17
C TYR A 389 9.45 -10.36 12.67
N ALA A 390 10.15 -9.49 11.94
CA ALA A 390 10.35 -9.64 10.48
C ALA A 390 11.13 -10.92 10.12
N ALA A 391 12.13 -11.31 10.94
CA ALA A 391 12.88 -12.55 10.70
C ALA A 391 11.99 -13.80 10.81
N GLN A 392 11.02 -13.80 11.73
CA GLN A 392 10.04 -14.90 11.86
C GLN A 392 9.14 -14.98 10.62
N ARG A 393 8.62 -13.83 10.17
CA ARG A 393 7.86 -13.73 8.92
C ARG A 393 8.62 -14.37 7.76
N ASP A 394 9.88 -14.01 7.59
CA ASP A 394 10.71 -14.49 6.50
C ASP A 394 11.07 -15.98 6.64
N LEU A 395 11.24 -16.47 7.87
CA LEU A 395 11.41 -17.89 8.16
C LEU A 395 10.17 -18.68 7.74
N ILE A 396 8.98 -18.25 8.16
CA ILE A 396 7.71 -18.91 7.81
C ILE A 396 7.50 -18.90 6.30
N ARG A 397 7.76 -17.80 5.61
CA ARG A 397 7.67 -17.73 4.14
C ARG A 397 8.55 -18.75 3.46
N ARG A 398 9.83 -18.87 3.87
CA ARG A 398 10.75 -19.86 3.30
C ARG A 398 10.30 -21.30 3.56
N LYS A 399 9.78 -21.58 4.76
CA LYS A 399 9.29 -22.92 5.11
C LYS A 399 8.04 -23.28 4.31
N LEU A 400 7.08 -22.38 4.20
CA LEU A 400 5.86 -22.60 3.40
C LEU A 400 6.18 -22.85 1.93
N HIS A 401 7.11 -22.09 1.35
CA HIS A 401 7.52 -22.29 -0.04
C HIS A 401 8.15 -23.69 -0.27
N ARG A 402 8.81 -24.27 0.75
CA ARG A 402 9.45 -25.59 0.67
C ARG A 402 8.53 -26.73 1.11
N ALA A 403 7.39 -26.43 1.69
CA ALA A 403 6.53 -27.43 2.33
C ALA A 403 5.74 -28.31 1.34
N GLY A 404 5.72 -27.97 0.03
CA GLY A 404 4.96 -28.71 -0.97
C GLY A 404 3.44 -28.64 -0.77
N LEU A 405 2.93 -27.57 -0.16
CA LEU A 405 1.50 -27.37 0.06
C LEU A 405 0.77 -27.04 -1.25
N PRO A 406 -0.54 -27.35 -1.36
CA PRO A 406 -1.35 -27.01 -2.51
C PRO A 406 -1.28 -25.51 -2.83
N VAL A 407 -1.19 -25.19 -4.12
CA VAL A 407 -1.06 -23.79 -4.61
C VAL A 407 -2.20 -22.91 -4.11
N ALA A 408 -3.43 -23.40 -4.14
CA ALA A 408 -4.61 -22.67 -3.64
C ALA A 408 -4.46 -22.26 -2.17
N LEU A 409 -3.94 -23.14 -1.32
CA LEU A 409 -3.70 -22.83 0.10
C LEU A 409 -2.59 -21.78 0.26
N VAL A 410 -1.48 -21.92 -0.47
CA VAL A 410 -0.36 -20.96 -0.40
C VAL A 410 -0.79 -19.58 -0.86
N GLN A 411 -1.58 -19.49 -1.92
CA GLN A 411 -2.14 -18.22 -2.41
C GLN A 411 -3.16 -17.60 -1.45
N ALA A 412 -3.89 -18.41 -0.69
CA ALA A 412 -4.85 -17.96 0.31
C ALA A 412 -4.19 -17.36 1.57
N VAL A 413 -2.86 -17.54 1.74
CA VAL A 413 -2.12 -17.10 2.92
C VAL A 413 -1.42 -15.77 2.69
N LYS A 414 -1.64 -14.81 3.60
CA LYS A 414 -0.88 -13.56 3.70
C LYS A 414 -0.04 -13.57 4.97
N ILE A 415 1.26 -13.32 4.83
CA ILE A 415 2.18 -13.30 5.98
C ILE A 415 2.78 -11.91 6.12
N ASP A 416 2.68 -11.30 7.32
CA ASP A 416 3.27 -9.98 7.57
C ASP A 416 3.60 -9.77 9.06
N THR A 417 4.24 -8.65 9.38
CA THR A 417 4.47 -8.23 10.77
C THR A 417 3.25 -7.49 11.32
N ILE A 418 3.14 -7.39 12.64
CA ILE A 418 2.04 -6.70 13.33
C ILE A 418 1.87 -5.28 12.79
N ASP A 419 2.97 -4.51 12.69
CA ASP A 419 2.93 -3.11 12.23
C ASP A 419 2.43 -2.96 10.78
N SER A 420 2.76 -3.93 9.92
CA SER A 420 2.32 -3.97 8.52
C SER A 420 0.89 -4.53 8.35
N TYR A 421 0.32 -5.06 9.41
CA TYR A 421 -1.01 -5.68 9.39
C TYR A 421 -2.14 -4.73 9.77
N GLN A 422 -1.84 -3.51 10.23
CA GLN A 422 -2.86 -2.53 10.59
C GLN A 422 -3.78 -2.21 9.40
N GLY A 423 -5.06 -2.01 9.65
CA GLY A 423 -6.08 -1.79 8.62
C GLY A 423 -6.48 -3.03 7.82
N LYS A 424 -5.80 -4.18 7.99
CA LYS A 424 -6.10 -5.44 7.29
C LYS A 424 -6.88 -6.38 8.23
N GLU A 425 -7.61 -7.33 7.65
CA GLU A 425 -8.35 -8.36 8.40
C GLU A 425 -8.44 -9.65 7.58
N ASN A 426 -8.55 -10.78 8.24
CA ASN A 426 -8.67 -12.09 7.61
C ASN A 426 -9.73 -12.92 8.33
N ALA A 427 -10.34 -13.86 7.64
CA ALA A 427 -11.27 -14.80 8.24
C ALA A 427 -10.59 -15.64 9.32
N ILE A 428 -9.37 -16.12 9.04
CA ILE A 428 -8.54 -16.91 9.97
C ILE A 428 -7.23 -16.16 10.19
N VAL A 429 -6.80 -15.98 11.43
CA VAL A 429 -5.50 -15.41 11.80
C VAL A 429 -4.71 -16.38 12.64
N LEU A 430 -3.45 -16.62 12.24
CA LEU A 430 -2.44 -17.31 13.02
C LEU A 430 -1.46 -16.28 13.56
N LEU A 431 -1.30 -16.20 14.88
CA LEU A 431 -0.41 -15.28 15.55
C LEU A 431 0.79 -16.03 16.13
N SER A 432 2.00 -15.78 15.61
CA SER A 432 3.26 -16.31 16.12
C SER A 432 3.85 -15.34 17.15
N LEU A 433 3.93 -15.75 18.41
CA LEU A 433 4.43 -14.93 19.52
C LEU A 433 5.95 -14.79 19.52
N VAL A 434 6.64 -15.81 19.03
CA VAL A 434 8.11 -15.93 18.93
C VAL A 434 8.82 -16.05 20.27
N ARG A 435 8.43 -15.26 21.26
CA ARG A 435 9.03 -15.21 22.58
C ARG A 435 8.57 -16.40 23.43
N ASN A 436 9.52 -17.14 23.95
CA ASN A 436 9.27 -18.26 24.86
C ASN A 436 10.06 -18.17 26.17
N ASN A 437 11.24 -17.54 26.17
CA ASN A 437 12.01 -17.32 27.40
C ASN A 437 12.88 -16.05 27.28
N HIS A 438 13.61 -15.74 28.38
CA HIS A 438 14.44 -14.53 28.43
C HIS A 438 15.66 -14.66 27.49
N ASP A 439 15.72 -13.82 26.48
CA ASP A 439 16.83 -13.65 25.52
C ASP A 439 17.40 -14.95 24.89
N GLY A 440 16.59 -16.00 24.76
CA GLY A 440 17.00 -17.29 24.20
C GLY A 440 17.92 -18.09 25.11
N ARG A 441 18.02 -17.73 26.39
CA ARG A 441 18.74 -18.47 27.40
C ARG A 441 17.77 -19.16 28.35
N GLU A 442 18.10 -20.36 28.75
CA GLU A 442 17.42 -21.00 29.88
C GLU A 442 17.65 -20.16 31.13
N TYR A 443 16.58 -19.80 31.80
CA TYR A 443 16.64 -19.09 33.06
C TYR A 443 16.24 -20.07 34.15
N GLU A 444 17.20 -20.55 34.92
CA GLU A 444 16.91 -21.38 36.09
C GLU A 444 15.90 -20.65 36.99
N GLY A 445 14.72 -21.21 37.16
CA GLY A 445 13.65 -20.65 37.97
C GLY A 445 12.81 -19.54 37.30
N ALA A 446 13.00 -19.23 36.00
CA ALA A 446 12.17 -18.26 35.32
C ALA A 446 10.80 -18.84 34.98
N ALA A 447 9.82 -18.49 35.79
CA ALA A 447 8.41 -18.79 35.52
C ALA A 447 7.79 -17.82 34.46
N THR A 448 8.54 -16.85 33.94
CA THR A 448 8.02 -15.77 33.11
C THR A 448 8.85 -15.56 31.87
N ILE A 449 8.21 -15.19 30.77
CA ILE A 449 8.82 -14.86 29.48
C ILE A 449 9.17 -13.38 29.44
N ALA A 450 10.36 -13.02 28.91
CA ALA A 450 10.67 -11.64 28.58
C ALA A 450 9.81 -11.19 27.39
N PRO A 451 8.88 -10.26 27.57
CA PRO A 451 7.86 -9.99 26.56
C PRO A 451 8.38 -9.27 25.31
N GLY A 452 9.46 -8.51 25.39
CA GLY A 452 10.01 -7.77 24.26
C GLY A 452 8.96 -6.92 23.54
N PHE A 453 8.73 -7.16 22.27
CA PHE A 453 7.66 -6.48 21.51
C PHE A 453 6.26 -6.75 22.02
N MET A 454 6.05 -7.88 22.68
CA MET A 454 4.77 -8.24 23.29
C MET A 454 4.52 -7.55 24.64
N ALA A 455 5.46 -6.72 25.12
CA ALA A 455 5.24 -5.86 26.30
C ALA A 455 4.25 -4.70 26.04
N ARG A 456 3.92 -4.46 24.76
CA ARG A 456 3.03 -3.37 24.37
C ARG A 456 1.64 -3.92 24.08
N PRO A 457 0.63 -3.59 24.92
CA PRO A 457 -0.74 -4.08 24.75
C PRO A 457 -1.32 -3.70 23.39
N ASN A 458 -1.00 -2.52 22.88
CA ASN A 458 -1.44 -1.99 21.60
C ASN A 458 -1.08 -2.91 20.44
N ARG A 459 0.11 -3.49 20.44
CA ARG A 459 0.57 -4.43 19.40
C ARG A 459 -0.18 -5.75 19.42
N ILE A 460 -0.39 -6.28 20.64
CA ILE A 460 -1.13 -7.53 20.81
C ILE A 460 -2.57 -7.34 20.39
N ASN A 461 -3.20 -6.24 20.81
CA ASN A 461 -4.55 -5.89 20.43
C ASN A 461 -4.69 -5.85 18.88
N VAL A 462 -3.80 -5.13 18.20
CA VAL A 462 -3.83 -5.07 16.73
C VAL A 462 -3.72 -6.46 16.12
N ALA A 463 -2.79 -7.31 16.59
CA ALA A 463 -2.62 -8.64 16.03
C ALA A 463 -3.87 -9.51 16.19
N MET A 464 -4.46 -9.52 17.38
CA MET A 464 -5.62 -10.37 17.70
C MET A 464 -6.90 -9.85 17.04
N SER A 465 -7.11 -8.53 17.02
CA SER A 465 -8.29 -7.91 16.43
C SER A 465 -8.34 -7.96 14.89
N ARG A 466 -7.34 -8.55 14.23
CA ARG A 466 -7.36 -8.83 12.77
C ARG A 466 -8.17 -10.07 12.42
N ALA A 467 -8.42 -10.96 13.38
CA ALA A 467 -9.18 -12.18 13.18
C ALA A 467 -10.69 -11.88 13.12
N ARG A 468 -11.36 -12.39 12.09
CA ARG A 468 -12.81 -12.24 11.97
C ARG A 468 -13.54 -13.44 12.54
N ASP A 469 -13.18 -14.66 12.11
CA ASP A 469 -13.87 -15.90 12.45
C ASP A 469 -13.04 -16.81 13.36
N ARG A 470 -11.72 -16.88 13.15
CA ARG A 470 -10.83 -17.80 13.86
C ARG A 470 -9.53 -17.12 14.22
N LEU A 471 -9.13 -17.27 15.48
CA LEU A 471 -7.84 -16.82 15.97
C LEU A 471 -7.08 -18.01 16.52
N VAL A 472 -5.91 -18.28 15.94
CA VAL A 472 -4.97 -19.31 16.38
C VAL A 472 -3.73 -18.61 16.94
N ILE A 473 -3.44 -18.78 18.21
CA ILE A 473 -2.24 -18.26 18.87
C ILE A 473 -1.23 -19.40 18.99
N ILE A 474 0.01 -19.17 18.55
CA ILE A 474 1.09 -20.14 18.60
C ILE A 474 2.21 -19.59 19.48
N GLY A 475 2.55 -20.31 20.53
CA GLY A 475 3.57 -19.91 21.50
C GLY A 475 3.28 -20.48 22.88
N ALA A 476 4.17 -20.25 23.84
CA ALA A 476 4.00 -20.70 25.21
C ALA A 476 2.71 -20.13 25.83
N PHE A 477 1.94 -20.96 26.52
CA PHE A 477 0.69 -20.56 27.16
C PHE A 477 0.89 -20.23 28.64
N SER A 478 1.34 -21.20 29.41
CA SER A 478 1.39 -21.10 30.86
C SER A 478 2.39 -20.10 31.40
N ARG A 479 3.44 -19.79 30.64
CA ARG A 479 4.50 -18.86 31.05
C ARG A 479 4.10 -17.39 31.01
N TRP A 480 3.08 -17.02 30.26
CA TRP A 480 2.62 -15.65 30.17
C TRP A 480 1.80 -15.17 31.37
N HIS A 481 1.34 -16.07 32.19
CA HIS A 481 0.43 -15.80 33.31
C HIS A 481 0.88 -14.73 34.31
N LYS A 482 2.18 -14.48 34.39
CA LYS A 482 2.76 -13.47 35.30
C LYS A 482 3.27 -12.24 34.57
N ASN A 483 3.08 -12.14 33.26
CA ASN A 483 3.60 -11.06 32.42
C ASN A 483 2.46 -10.22 31.84
N GLU A 484 2.35 -9.00 32.30
CA GLU A 484 1.52 -8.00 31.67
C GLU A 484 2.16 -7.55 30.34
N PRO A 485 1.37 -7.33 29.23
CA PRO A 485 -0.09 -7.49 29.13
C PRO A 485 -0.55 -8.89 28.69
N MET A 486 0.35 -9.80 28.39
CA MET A 486 -0.02 -11.15 27.94
C MET A 486 -0.70 -11.98 29.04
N GLY A 487 -0.44 -11.69 30.32
CA GLY A 487 -1.16 -12.31 31.42
C GLY A 487 -2.67 -12.12 31.31
N ALA A 488 -3.11 -10.88 31.06
CA ALA A 488 -4.53 -10.58 30.86
C ALA A 488 -5.13 -11.33 29.65
N VAL A 489 -4.34 -11.55 28.59
CA VAL A 489 -4.78 -12.34 27.41
C VAL A 489 -4.94 -13.82 27.79
N VAL A 490 -4.00 -14.38 28.55
CA VAL A 490 -4.07 -15.79 29.00
C VAL A 490 -5.26 -16.01 29.93
N ASP A 491 -5.49 -15.10 30.86
CA ASP A 491 -6.62 -15.16 31.80
C ASP A 491 -7.96 -15.11 31.05
N ALA A 492 -8.15 -14.13 30.16
CA ALA A 492 -9.37 -14.02 29.34
C ALA A 492 -9.52 -15.21 28.37
N PHE A 493 -8.43 -15.77 27.84
CA PHE A 493 -8.47 -16.96 27.00
C PHE A 493 -8.91 -18.19 27.83
N GLY A 494 -8.44 -18.31 29.07
CA GLY A 494 -8.87 -19.35 30.01
C GLY A 494 -10.38 -19.31 30.30
N GLU A 495 -10.97 -18.13 30.41
CA GLU A 495 -12.43 -17.98 30.54
C GLU A 495 -13.19 -18.49 29.30
N GLU A 496 -12.67 -18.22 28.10
CA GLU A 496 -13.27 -18.74 26.86
C GLU A 496 -13.09 -20.27 26.74
N VAL A 497 -12.01 -20.85 27.28
CA VAL A 497 -11.85 -22.31 27.40
C VAL A 497 -12.89 -22.90 28.33
N ALA A 498 -13.10 -22.32 29.50
CA ALA A 498 -14.12 -22.74 30.45
C ALA A 498 -15.55 -22.61 29.85
N GLY A 499 -15.78 -21.59 29.02
CA GLY A 499 -17.01 -21.38 28.27
C GLY A 499 -17.22 -22.32 27.08
N GLY A 500 -16.24 -23.15 26.72
CA GLY A 500 -16.30 -24.08 25.58
C GLY A 500 -16.06 -23.45 24.21
N GLU A 501 -15.68 -22.17 24.13
CA GLU A 501 -15.47 -21.40 22.90
C GLU A 501 -13.99 -21.39 22.45
N ALA A 502 -13.10 -21.84 23.32
CA ALA A 502 -11.66 -21.95 23.06
C ALA A 502 -11.12 -23.32 23.40
N GLN A 503 -9.94 -23.64 22.87
CA GLN A 503 -9.17 -24.82 23.24
C GLN A 503 -7.69 -24.51 23.27
N VAL A 504 -6.97 -25.23 24.13
CA VAL A 504 -5.49 -25.28 24.16
C VAL A 504 -5.09 -26.67 23.75
N ILE A 505 -4.16 -26.81 22.81
CA ILE A 505 -3.56 -28.09 22.41
C ILE A 505 -2.04 -28.04 22.57
N ASP A 506 -1.42 -29.14 22.91
CA ASP A 506 0.04 -29.25 22.93
C ASP A 506 0.59 -29.33 21.52
N ALA A 507 1.61 -28.55 21.22
CA ALA A 507 2.24 -28.53 19.91
C ALA A 507 2.85 -29.88 19.50
N HIS A 508 3.15 -30.79 20.47
CA HIS A 508 3.56 -32.17 20.20
C HIS A 508 2.49 -32.97 19.43
N GLU A 509 1.22 -32.63 19.56
CA GLU A 509 0.14 -33.28 18.80
C GLU A 509 0.27 -33.03 17.28
N LEU A 510 0.95 -31.98 16.90
CA LEU A 510 1.19 -31.61 15.49
C LEU A 510 2.57 -32.06 15.00
N LEU A 511 3.60 -31.94 15.83
CA LEU A 511 4.99 -32.16 15.43
C LEU A 511 5.57 -33.52 15.89
N GLY A 512 4.90 -34.18 16.82
CA GLY A 512 5.45 -35.35 17.50
C GLY A 512 6.56 -35.00 18.50
N PRO A 513 7.08 -36.02 19.25
CA PRO A 513 8.00 -35.82 20.40
C PRO A 513 9.35 -35.18 20.05
N SER A 514 9.78 -35.23 18.78
CA SER A 514 11.11 -34.75 18.35
C SER A 514 11.12 -33.36 17.70
N GLY A 515 10.00 -32.65 17.70
CA GLY A 515 9.96 -31.26 17.17
C GLY A 515 10.33 -31.07 15.68
N MET A 516 10.80 -32.13 15.03
CA MET A 516 11.21 -32.09 13.61
C MET A 516 10.25 -32.94 12.78
N VAL A 517 9.63 -32.31 11.80
CA VAL A 517 9.08 -33.02 10.63
C VAL A 517 10.28 -33.71 9.97
N ARG A 518 10.35 -35.04 10.06
CA ARG A 518 11.33 -35.82 9.32
C ARG A 518 11.13 -35.50 7.85
N ASP A 519 12.12 -34.83 7.27
CA ASP A 519 12.18 -34.58 5.83
C ASP A 519 12.36 -35.94 5.13
N ASN A 520 11.27 -36.62 4.81
CA ASN A 520 11.25 -37.87 4.05
C ASN A 520 11.48 -37.59 2.58
N GLY A 521 12.65 -37.11 2.21
CA GLY A 521 12.95 -36.89 0.79
C GLY A 521 14.32 -36.29 0.52
N ASN A 522 15.38 -37.01 0.71
CA ASN A 522 16.45 -37.23 -0.28
C ASN A 522 17.65 -38.01 0.32
N LYS A 523 17.52 -39.32 0.35
CA LYS A 523 18.72 -40.18 0.40
C LYS A 523 19.15 -40.39 -1.05
N GLY A 524 20.33 -39.90 -1.38
CA GLY A 524 21.08 -40.51 -2.46
C GLY A 524 21.53 -39.56 -3.57
N ARG A 525 22.76 -39.14 -3.44
CA ARG A 525 23.84 -39.46 -4.41
C ARG A 525 25.13 -38.78 -3.95
N ARG A 526 25.96 -39.56 -3.26
CA ARG A 526 27.40 -39.31 -3.30
C ARG A 526 27.81 -39.61 -4.75
N ILE A 527 28.39 -38.62 -5.40
CA ILE A 527 29.20 -38.83 -6.60
C ILE A 527 30.64 -38.62 -6.15
N ASN A 528 31.44 -39.66 -6.41
CA ASN A 528 32.89 -39.71 -6.21
C ASN A 528 33.58 -38.60 -7.01
#